data_d2a5d02c534d49621420af9a3c83d667
#
_entry.id   d2a5d02c534d49621420af9a3c83d667
#
_cell.length_a   1.000
_cell.length_b   1.000
_cell.length_c   1.000
_cell.angle_alpha   90.00
_cell.angle_beta   90.00
_cell.angle_gamma   90.00
#
_symmetry.space_group_name_H-M   'P 1'
#
loop_
_entity.id
_entity.type
_entity.pdbx_description
1 polymer ?
#
loop_
_entity_poly.entity_id
_entity_poly.type
_entity_poly.pdbx_seq_one_letter_code
_entity_poly.pdbx_strand_id
1 'polypeptide(L)'
;MNELIMKLKDHMKKIEQYQTIENLLYWDLATMTPEKGVDSKAEAIGYFSTEAFRLSTSEEYGALLRELSSPENYEALDDAIKVTVRRELRDYERFCRVPEDFYTEYVTLKARSQKAWETAKKASDFSIYCPYLDKIILMTKQYVRYMEPDQKPYEVLLDMFEEGIDSQTIDHLFKELKEGLRPLLKKIHQSGQPDLSAMKGTYPVSGQKKLQDMLLSYMGFDFTKGTTAESEHPFTSEIGYGDIRITNHFREEDPLAAIFSAIHEGGHAIFDQNIDPSYKHTAVMQVNMMGLHESQSRFYENILGRNPNFWIPVYDKLGEFLPDFRKIPFDTFCKAINFVQPSMIRIDADEVTYCLHIILRYEIERAIFNDEVTTEELPGLWNDKMEELLGIRPSCDAEGVLQDTHWSDGSFGYFPSYLLGSIYDGMFLEAIEKDLGSVDQLLSQGKIMEITNWLNTNIHQYGSLYTSHEVTERLCGKEVSAKPLLDYFYKKYSEIYSFSLSEQN
;
A
#
# COMPACT_ATOMS: atom_id res chain seq x y z
N MET A 1 -20.54 -32.29 2.99
CA MET A 1 -19.82 -31.11 3.44
C MET A 1 -18.30 -31.25 3.34
N ASN A 2 -17.63 -32.09 4.11
CA ASN A 2 -16.15 -32.22 4.05
C ASN A 2 -15.59 -32.49 2.65
N GLU A 3 -16.29 -33.28 1.81
CA GLU A 3 -15.88 -33.53 0.42
C GLU A 3 -15.92 -32.26 -0.47
N LEU A 4 -16.94 -31.41 -0.31
CA LEU A 4 -17.05 -30.15 -1.05
C LEU A 4 -15.95 -29.16 -0.64
N ILE A 5 -15.68 -29.05 0.68
CA ILE A 5 -14.59 -28.21 1.19
C ILE A 5 -13.22 -28.68 0.68
N MET A 6 -13.00 -30.00 0.64
CA MET A 6 -11.78 -30.57 0.06
C MET A 6 -11.65 -30.23 -1.43
N LYS A 7 -12.72 -30.37 -2.21
CA LYS A 7 -12.73 -29.98 -3.63
C LYS A 7 -12.42 -28.49 -3.81
N LEU A 8 -13.00 -27.61 -2.98
CA LEU A 8 -12.71 -26.18 -2.99
C LEU A 8 -11.21 -25.91 -2.74
N LYS A 9 -10.68 -26.43 -1.63
CA LYS A 9 -9.26 -26.27 -1.29
C LYS A 9 -8.33 -26.86 -2.35
N ASP A 10 -8.65 -28.00 -2.93
CA ASP A 10 -7.86 -28.59 -4.02
C ASP A 10 -7.90 -27.76 -5.30
N HIS A 11 -9.04 -27.10 -5.60
CA HIS A 11 -9.15 -26.21 -6.74
C HIS A 11 -8.34 -24.94 -6.53
N MET A 12 -8.50 -24.26 -5.38
CA MET A 12 -7.73 -23.08 -5.01
C MET A 12 -6.23 -23.37 -4.98
N LYS A 13 -5.82 -24.51 -4.42
CA LYS A 13 -4.43 -24.92 -4.45
C LYS A 13 -3.84 -24.98 -5.87
N LYS A 14 -4.62 -25.40 -6.87
CA LYS A 14 -4.14 -25.41 -8.27
C LYS A 14 -3.95 -23.99 -8.78
N ILE A 15 -4.89 -23.07 -8.49
CA ILE A 15 -4.76 -21.65 -8.84
C ILE A 15 -3.50 -21.06 -8.19
N GLU A 16 -3.33 -21.25 -6.89
CA GLU A 16 -2.15 -20.80 -6.13
C GLU A 16 -0.83 -21.32 -6.70
N GLN A 17 -0.79 -22.55 -7.22
CA GLN A 17 0.42 -23.09 -7.85
C GLN A 17 0.82 -22.34 -9.11
N TYR A 18 -0.13 -21.90 -9.94
CA TYR A 18 0.14 -21.05 -11.10
C TYR A 18 0.57 -19.65 -10.67
N GLN A 19 -0.10 -19.07 -9.68
CA GLN A 19 0.25 -17.76 -9.11
C GLN A 19 1.63 -17.75 -8.46
N THR A 20 2.02 -18.84 -7.76
CA THR A 20 3.36 -19.01 -7.20
C THR A 20 4.43 -18.91 -8.29
N ILE A 21 4.22 -19.58 -9.44
CA ILE A 21 5.18 -19.52 -10.54
C ILE A 21 5.18 -18.12 -11.17
N GLU A 22 4.02 -17.52 -11.35
CA GLU A 22 3.88 -16.17 -11.88
C GLU A 22 4.63 -15.15 -10.99
N ASN A 23 4.40 -15.16 -9.68
CA ASN A 23 5.05 -14.28 -8.71
C ASN A 23 6.58 -14.49 -8.70
N LEU A 24 7.04 -15.75 -8.78
CA LEU A 24 8.47 -16.05 -8.89
C LEU A 24 9.09 -15.47 -10.18
N LEU A 25 8.37 -15.55 -11.29
CA LEU A 25 8.83 -14.99 -12.57
C LEU A 25 8.84 -13.45 -12.53
N TYR A 26 7.85 -12.81 -11.89
CA TYR A 26 7.85 -11.36 -11.65
C TYR A 26 9.04 -10.94 -10.79
N TRP A 27 9.28 -11.67 -9.68
CA TRP A 27 10.45 -11.43 -8.85
C TRP A 27 11.75 -11.48 -9.64
N ASP A 28 11.94 -12.53 -10.43
CA ASP A 28 13.14 -12.70 -11.24
C ASP A 28 13.24 -11.62 -12.33
N LEU A 29 12.12 -11.22 -12.92
CA LEU A 29 12.06 -10.14 -13.91
C LEU A 29 12.55 -8.82 -13.32
N ALA A 30 12.13 -8.51 -12.09
CA ALA A 30 12.47 -7.26 -11.40
C ALA A 30 13.90 -7.22 -10.84
N THR A 31 14.53 -8.39 -10.58
CA THR A 31 15.78 -8.47 -9.81
C THR A 31 16.99 -8.98 -10.59
N MET A 32 16.82 -9.96 -11.45
CA MET A 32 17.99 -10.65 -12.05
C MET A 32 17.85 -11.00 -13.53
N THR A 33 16.71 -10.75 -14.18
CA THR A 33 16.53 -11.09 -15.59
C THR A 33 17.41 -10.20 -16.49
N PRO A 34 18.31 -10.78 -17.31
CA PRO A 34 19.05 -10.01 -18.29
C PRO A 34 18.12 -9.34 -19.31
N GLU A 35 18.47 -8.15 -19.82
CA GLU A 35 17.69 -7.35 -20.76
C GLU A 35 17.10 -8.16 -21.93
N LYS A 36 17.90 -9.06 -22.53
CA LYS A 36 17.46 -9.90 -23.64
C LYS A 36 16.56 -11.08 -23.25
N GLY A 37 16.41 -11.33 -21.96
CA GLY A 37 15.53 -12.38 -21.41
C GLY A 37 14.13 -11.91 -21.07
N VAL A 38 13.89 -10.58 -21.09
CA VAL A 38 12.64 -9.95 -20.66
C VAL A 38 11.43 -10.45 -21.44
N ASP A 39 11.49 -10.45 -22.78
CA ASP A 39 10.38 -10.87 -23.62
C ASP A 39 9.94 -12.32 -23.38
N SER A 40 10.92 -13.24 -23.34
CA SER A 40 10.63 -14.65 -23.06
C SER A 40 10.03 -14.88 -21.69
N LYS A 41 10.43 -14.10 -20.69
CA LYS A 41 9.88 -14.17 -19.34
C LYS A 41 8.46 -13.59 -19.28
N ALA A 42 8.22 -12.49 -19.97
CA ALA A 42 6.89 -11.90 -20.07
C ALA A 42 5.88 -12.87 -20.75
N GLU A 43 6.32 -13.62 -21.79
CA GLU A 43 5.50 -14.68 -22.39
C GLU A 43 5.15 -15.78 -21.39
N ALA A 44 6.13 -16.21 -20.57
CA ALA A 44 5.90 -17.23 -19.55
C ALA A 44 4.91 -16.74 -18.47
N ILE A 45 5.07 -15.49 -17.98
CA ILE A 45 4.15 -14.86 -17.04
C ILE A 45 2.72 -14.87 -17.62
N GLY A 46 2.55 -14.40 -18.86
CA GLY A 46 1.25 -14.40 -19.54
C GLY A 46 0.61 -15.78 -19.67
N TYR A 47 1.42 -16.83 -19.88
CA TYR A 47 0.91 -18.20 -19.93
C TYR A 47 0.36 -18.65 -18.56
N PHE A 48 1.14 -18.48 -17.49
CA PHE A 48 0.73 -18.92 -16.14
C PHE A 48 -0.47 -18.12 -15.62
N SER A 49 -0.48 -16.82 -15.85
CA SER A 49 -1.64 -15.95 -15.53
C SER A 49 -2.91 -16.41 -16.25
N THR A 50 -2.80 -16.75 -17.56
CA THR A 50 -3.93 -17.27 -18.34
C THR A 50 -4.43 -18.61 -17.78
N GLU A 51 -3.57 -19.52 -17.39
CA GLU A 51 -3.99 -20.81 -16.84
C GLU A 51 -4.65 -20.64 -15.46
N ALA A 52 -4.14 -19.74 -14.59
CA ALA A 52 -4.80 -19.39 -13.33
C ALA A 52 -6.19 -18.82 -13.57
N PHE A 53 -6.34 -17.88 -14.52
CA PHE A 53 -7.62 -17.26 -14.88
C PHE A 53 -8.62 -18.30 -15.42
N ARG A 54 -8.20 -19.23 -16.27
CA ARG A 54 -9.06 -20.32 -16.77
C ARG A 54 -9.62 -21.20 -15.66
N LEU A 55 -8.80 -21.47 -14.63
CA LEU A 55 -9.26 -22.22 -13.47
C LEU A 55 -10.27 -21.41 -12.66
N SER A 56 -10.00 -20.14 -12.40
CA SER A 56 -10.86 -19.24 -11.62
C SER A 56 -12.22 -18.98 -12.31
N THR A 57 -12.30 -19.09 -13.64
CA THR A 57 -13.54 -18.87 -14.42
C THR A 57 -14.16 -20.14 -14.97
N SER A 58 -13.67 -21.33 -14.56
CA SER A 58 -14.19 -22.60 -15.05
C SER A 58 -15.62 -22.88 -14.57
N GLU A 59 -16.44 -23.50 -15.42
CA GLU A 59 -17.82 -23.88 -15.08
C GLU A 59 -17.86 -24.84 -13.88
N GLU A 60 -16.88 -25.75 -13.77
CA GLU A 60 -16.73 -26.66 -12.64
C GLU A 60 -16.55 -25.89 -11.33
N TYR A 61 -15.71 -24.87 -11.32
CA TYR A 61 -15.47 -24.01 -10.15
C TYR A 61 -16.74 -23.22 -9.79
N GLY A 62 -17.37 -22.58 -10.75
CA GLY A 62 -18.63 -21.87 -10.52
C GLY A 62 -19.76 -22.76 -10.00
N ALA A 63 -19.87 -24.00 -10.47
CA ALA A 63 -20.84 -24.95 -9.96
C ALA A 63 -20.55 -25.33 -8.49
N LEU A 64 -19.28 -25.58 -8.15
CA LEU A 64 -18.85 -25.89 -6.79
C LEU A 64 -19.13 -24.72 -5.82
N LEU A 65 -18.83 -23.49 -6.22
CA LEU A 65 -19.08 -22.30 -5.42
C LEU A 65 -20.57 -22.08 -5.18
N ARG A 66 -21.43 -22.26 -6.21
CA ARG A 66 -22.89 -22.18 -6.06
C ARG A 66 -23.45 -23.28 -5.16
N GLU A 67 -22.92 -24.50 -5.22
CA GLU A 67 -23.33 -25.60 -4.33
C GLU A 67 -22.97 -25.27 -2.87
N LEU A 68 -21.75 -24.76 -2.61
CA LEU A 68 -21.31 -24.36 -1.27
C LEU A 68 -22.07 -23.13 -0.74
N SER A 69 -22.52 -22.23 -1.61
CA SER A 69 -23.28 -21.03 -1.24
C SER A 69 -24.77 -21.29 -0.99
N SER A 70 -25.28 -22.53 -1.25
CA SER A 70 -26.65 -22.86 -0.91
C SER A 70 -26.90 -22.70 0.59
N PRO A 71 -28.08 -22.20 1.02
CA PRO A 71 -28.32 -21.89 2.46
C PRO A 71 -28.01 -23.06 3.39
N GLU A 72 -28.36 -24.30 3.01
CA GLU A 72 -28.12 -25.49 3.80
C GLU A 72 -26.62 -25.78 3.98
N ASN A 73 -25.82 -25.64 2.91
CA ASN A 73 -24.38 -25.89 2.96
C ASN A 73 -23.64 -24.73 3.63
N TYR A 74 -23.99 -23.49 3.27
CA TYR A 74 -23.28 -22.28 3.73
C TYR A 74 -23.34 -22.12 5.26
N GLU A 75 -24.49 -22.37 5.90
CA GLU A 75 -24.62 -22.28 7.36
C GLU A 75 -23.73 -23.28 8.12
N ALA A 76 -23.40 -24.40 7.50
CA ALA A 76 -22.55 -25.43 8.10
C ALA A 76 -21.04 -25.21 7.92
N LEU A 77 -20.63 -24.16 7.16
CA LEU A 77 -19.23 -23.82 6.94
C LEU A 77 -18.63 -23.06 8.14
N ASP A 78 -17.33 -23.22 8.36
CA ASP A 78 -16.59 -22.31 9.24
C ASP A 78 -16.41 -20.92 8.60
N ASP A 79 -16.02 -19.94 9.40
CA ASP A 79 -15.96 -18.54 8.97
C ASP A 79 -14.97 -18.32 7.82
N ALA A 80 -13.82 -18.99 7.83
CA ALA A 80 -12.82 -18.86 6.78
C ALA A 80 -13.34 -19.41 5.43
N ILE A 81 -14.04 -20.52 5.46
CA ILE A 81 -14.65 -21.10 4.25
C ILE A 81 -15.85 -20.26 3.81
N LYS A 82 -16.65 -19.69 4.73
CA LYS A 82 -17.73 -18.75 4.38
C LYS A 82 -17.20 -17.53 3.64
N VAL A 83 -16.15 -16.89 4.17
CA VAL A 83 -15.50 -15.75 3.51
C VAL A 83 -14.96 -16.16 2.15
N THR A 84 -14.29 -17.31 2.06
CA THR A 84 -13.76 -17.83 0.80
C THR A 84 -14.87 -18.03 -0.23
N VAL A 85 -15.93 -18.74 0.11
CA VAL A 85 -17.05 -19.00 -0.85
C VAL A 85 -17.70 -17.69 -1.29
N ARG A 86 -17.90 -16.74 -0.36
CA ARG A 86 -18.52 -15.45 -0.67
C ARG A 86 -17.66 -14.63 -1.66
N ARG A 87 -16.35 -14.52 -1.41
CA ARG A 87 -15.43 -13.74 -2.26
C ARG A 87 -15.23 -14.41 -3.60
N GLU A 88 -14.90 -15.69 -3.62
CA GLU A 88 -14.65 -16.42 -4.86
C GLU A 88 -15.90 -16.49 -5.75
N LEU A 89 -17.10 -16.65 -5.19
CA LEU A 89 -18.33 -16.63 -5.96
C LEU A 89 -18.61 -15.24 -6.55
N ARG A 90 -18.43 -14.18 -5.75
CA ARG A 90 -18.57 -12.79 -6.21
C ARG A 90 -17.64 -12.52 -7.40
N ASP A 91 -16.37 -12.86 -7.26
CA ASP A 91 -15.36 -12.59 -8.27
C ASP A 91 -15.55 -13.45 -9.51
N TYR A 92 -15.93 -14.73 -9.35
CA TYR A 92 -16.35 -15.61 -10.45
C TYR A 92 -17.50 -14.99 -11.24
N GLU A 93 -18.57 -14.54 -10.56
CA GLU A 93 -19.73 -13.94 -11.23
C GLU A 93 -19.38 -12.62 -11.92
N ARG A 94 -18.55 -11.78 -11.30
CA ARG A 94 -18.05 -10.52 -11.87
C ARG A 94 -17.30 -10.77 -13.18
N PHE A 95 -16.32 -11.66 -13.16
CA PHE A 95 -15.46 -11.94 -14.32
C PHE A 95 -16.24 -12.64 -15.46
N CYS A 96 -17.14 -13.56 -15.14
CA CYS A 96 -17.96 -14.23 -16.15
C CYS A 96 -18.94 -13.30 -16.89
N ARG A 97 -19.27 -12.12 -16.35
CA ARG A 97 -20.11 -11.11 -17.02
C ARG A 97 -19.33 -10.27 -18.04
N VAL A 98 -18.00 -10.26 -17.98
CA VAL A 98 -17.17 -9.46 -18.90
C VAL A 98 -16.98 -10.21 -20.22
N PRO A 99 -17.38 -9.63 -21.39
CA PRO A 99 -17.16 -10.29 -22.69
C PRO A 99 -15.66 -10.49 -22.97
N GLU A 100 -15.29 -11.67 -23.45
CA GLU A 100 -13.89 -12.04 -23.73
C GLU A 100 -13.18 -11.07 -24.71
N ASP A 101 -13.89 -10.69 -25.79
CA ASP A 101 -13.35 -9.74 -26.78
C ASP A 101 -13.06 -8.38 -26.13
N PHE A 102 -13.98 -7.90 -25.29
CA PHE A 102 -13.80 -6.65 -24.54
C PHE A 102 -12.61 -6.74 -23.59
N TYR A 103 -12.50 -7.83 -22.82
CA TYR A 103 -11.40 -8.05 -21.88
C TYR A 103 -10.03 -8.06 -22.60
N THR A 104 -9.95 -8.75 -23.73
CA THR A 104 -8.74 -8.82 -24.55
C THR A 104 -8.33 -7.44 -25.07
N GLU A 105 -9.29 -6.63 -25.55
CA GLU A 105 -9.04 -5.27 -26.00
C GLU A 105 -8.56 -4.38 -24.82
N TYR A 106 -9.21 -4.50 -23.66
CA TYR A 106 -8.88 -3.72 -22.49
C TYR A 106 -7.46 -4.01 -21.97
N VAL A 107 -7.07 -5.28 -21.84
CA VAL A 107 -5.71 -5.66 -21.43
C VAL A 107 -4.66 -5.18 -22.43
N THR A 108 -4.96 -5.31 -23.74
CA THR A 108 -4.09 -4.80 -24.79
C THR A 108 -3.91 -3.27 -24.71
N LEU A 109 -5.00 -2.56 -24.44
CA LEU A 109 -4.98 -1.11 -24.26
C LEU A 109 -4.14 -0.71 -23.04
N LYS A 110 -4.26 -1.39 -21.91
CA LYS A 110 -3.45 -1.14 -20.69
C LYS A 110 -1.96 -1.21 -21.00
N ALA A 111 -1.49 -2.25 -21.66
CA ALA A 111 -0.07 -2.37 -22.02
C ALA A 111 0.42 -1.24 -22.92
N ARG A 112 -0.40 -0.82 -23.91
CA ARG A 112 -0.09 0.32 -24.77
C ARG A 112 -0.12 1.66 -24.03
N SER A 113 -1.06 1.82 -23.12
CA SER A 113 -1.24 3.00 -22.29
C SER A 113 -0.05 3.20 -21.36
N GLN A 114 0.42 2.13 -20.72
CA GLN A 114 1.61 2.18 -19.87
C GLN A 114 2.84 2.63 -20.66
N LYS A 115 3.02 2.10 -21.87
CA LYS A 115 4.13 2.51 -22.75
C LYS A 115 4.02 3.97 -23.19
N ALA A 116 2.82 4.45 -23.48
CA ALA A 116 2.57 5.85 -23.81
C ALA A 116 2.85 6.76 -22.60
N TRP A 117 2.44 6.36 -21.40
CA TRP A 117 2.73 7.06 -20.15
C TRP A 117 4.24 7.18 -19.90
N GLU A 118 5.02 6.11 -20.02
CA GLU A 118 6.49 6.14 -19.87
C GLU A 118 7.11 7.16 -20.84
N THR A 119 6.63 7.18 -22.10
CA THR A 119 7.11 8.09 -23.11
C THR A 119 6.76 9.55 -22.79
N ALA A 120 5.50 9.79 -22.39
CA ALA A 120 4.99 11.10 -21.98
C ALA A 120 5.74 11.65 -20.76
N LYS A 121 5.94 10.81 -19.74
CA LYS A 121 6.66 11.17 -18.50
C LYS A 121 8.11 11.56 -18.83
N LYS A 122 8.80 10.77 -19.65
CA LYS A 122 10.19 11.06 -20.08
C LYS A 122 10.30 12.34 -20.89
N ALA A 123 9.29 12.62 -21.72
CA ALA A 123 9.21 13.85 -22.52
C ALA A 123 8.65 15.04 -21.74
N SER A 124 8.05 14.79 -20.57
CA SER A 124 7.23 15.74 -19.82
C SER A 124 6.14 16.39 -20.67
N ASP A 125 5.41 15.58 -21.43
CA ASP A 125 4.38 16.01 -22.38
C ASP A 125 3.13 15.11 -22.23
N PHE A 126 2.11 15.60 -21.53
CA PHE A 126 0.86 14.88 -21.30
C PHE A 126 0.09 14.59 -22.60
N SER A 127 0.26 15.39 -23.65
CA SER A 127 -0.46 15.21 -24.91
C SER A 127 -0.19 13.86 -25.58
N ILE A 128 0.96 13.24 -25.32
CA ILE A 128 1.33 11.89 -25.80
C ILE A 128 0.46 10.82 -25.13
N TYR A 129 0.15 10.99 -23.84
CA TYR A 129 -0.58 10.02 -23.03
C TYR A 129 -2.09 10.26 -23.05
N CYS A 130 -2.55 11.49 -23.13
CA CYS A 130 -3.94 11.91 -23.06
C CYS A 130 -4.91 11.02 -23.89
N PRO A 131 -4.66 10.69 -25.18
CA PRO A 131 -5.56 9.85 -25.96
C PRO A 131 -5.68 8.40 -25.48
N TYR A 132 -4.66 7.91 -24.79
CA TYR A 132 -4.68 6.57 -24.16
C TYR A 132 -5.45 6.60 -22.86
N LEU A 133 -5.20 7.60 -22.02
CA LEU A 133 -5.89 7.78 -20.75
C LEU A 133 -7.40 7.94 -20.95
N ASP A 134 -7.82 8.73 -21.95
CA ASP A 134 -9.24 8.89 -22.30
C ASP A 134 -9.89 7.54 -22.60
N LYS A 135 -9.24 6.71 -23.41
CA LYS A 135 -9.74 5.34 -23.72
C LYS A 135 -9.72 4.42 -22.50
N ILE A 136 -8.68 4.49 -21.66
CA ILE A 136 -8.61 3.71 -20.42
C ILE A 136 -9.77 4.07 -19.51
N ILE A 137 -10.07 5.36 -19.31
CA ILE A 137 -11.20 5.81 -18.48
C ILE A 137 -12.52 5.26 -19.02
N LEU A 138 -12.77 5.39 -20.34
CA LEU A 138 -13.98 4.88 -20.97
C LEU A 138 -14.11 3.36 -20.82
N MET A 139 -13.05 2.62 -21.10
CA MET A 139 -13.07 1.15 -20.99
C MET A 139 -13.15 0.69 -19.53
N THR A 140 -12.52 1.38 -18.59
CA THR A 140 -12.67 1.09 -17.15
C THR A 140 -14.13 1.29 -16.70
N LYS A 141 -14.77 2.40 -17.08
CA LYS A 141 -16.21 2.63 -16.80
C LYS A 141 -17.08 1.52 -17.40
N GLN A 142 -16.75 1.03 -18.60
CA GLN A 142 -17.49 -0.07 -19.22
C GLN A 142 -17.19 -1.43 -18.55
N TYR A 143 -15.95 -1.69 -18.18
CA TYR A 143 -15.51 -2.90 -17.48
C TYR A 143 -16.29 -3.10 -16.19
N VAL A 144 -16.33 -2.08 -15.33
CA VAL A 144 -17.05 -2.16 -14.05
C VAL A 144 -18.56 -2.23 -14.22
N ARG A 145 -19.14 -1.68 -15.31
CA ARG A 145 -20.56 -1.85 -15.65
C ARG A 145 -20.92 -3.28 -16.06
N TYR A 146 -20.00 -4.01 -16.70
CA TYR A 146 -20.20 -5.44 -16.93
C TYR A 146 -20.20 -6.21 -15.63
N MET A 147 -19.28 -5.88 -14.72
CA MET A 147 -19.15 -6.56 -13.43
C MET A 147 -20.34 -6.29 -12.51
N GLU A 148 -20.73 -5.03 -12.38
CA GLU A 148 -21.79 -4.57 -11.46
C GLU A 148 -22.65 -3.48 -12.15
N PRO A 149 -23.65 -3.87 -12.96
CA PRO A 149 -24.41 -2.94 -13.80
C PRO A 149 -25.25 -1.93 -13.00
N ASP A 150 -25.64 -2.28 -11.78
CA ASP A 150 -26.51 -1.47 -10.93
C ASP A 150 -25.73 -0.52 -9.98
N GLN A 151 -24.41 -0.65 -9.93
CA GLN A 151 -23.54 0.15 -9.07
C GLN A 151 -22.94 1.34 -9.83
N LYS A 152 -22.60 2.41 -9.08
CA LYS A 152 -21.81 3.49 -9.66
C LYS A 152 -20.38 2.99 -9.94
N PRO A 153 -19.79 3.31 -11.11
CA PRO A 153 -18.48 2.78 -11.48
C PRO A 153 -17.38 3.01 -10.44
N TYR A 154 -17.33 4.16 -9.80
CA TYR A 154 -16.28 4.45 -8.82
C TYR A 154 -16.43 3.65 -7.53
N GLU A 155 -17.66 3.36 -7.09
CA GLU A 155 -17.91 2.50 -5.91
C GLU A 155 -17.41 1.07 -6.14
N VAL A 156 -17.60 0.54 -7.36
CA VAL A 156 -17.07 -0.78 -7.73
C VAL A 156 -15.54 -0.80 -7.70
N LEU A 157 -14.90 0.26 -8.20
CA LEU A 157 -13.45 0.39 -8.19
C LEU A 157 -12.87 0.47 -6.76
N LEU A 158 -13.54 1.20 -5.87
CA LEU A 158 -13.15 1.26 -4.46
C LEU A 158 -13.28 -0.12 -3.79
N ASP A 159 -14.40 -0.82 -4.01
CA ASP A 159 -14.65 -2.16 -3.44
C ASP A 159 -13.65 -3.23 -3.93
N MET A 160 -13.04 -3.03 -5.12
CA MET A 160 -12.00 -3.93 -5.62
C MET A 160 -10.70 -3.86 -4.79
N PHE A 161 -10.41 -2.75 -4.14
CA PHE A 161 -9.19 -2.53 -3.36
C PHE A 161 -9.45 -2.52 -1.86
N GLU A 162 -10.66 -2.15 -1.44
CA GLU A 162 -11.05 -2.05 -0.04
C GLU A 162 -12.50 -2.51 0.12
N GLU A 163 -12.69 -3.79 0.37
CA GLU A 163 -14.02 -4.43 0.44
C GLU A 163 -14.94 -3.73 1.45
N GLY A 164 -16.10 -3.29 0.94
CA GLY A 164 -17.17 -2.73 1.75
C GLY A 164 -17.03 -1.24 2.07
N ILE A 165 -16.00 -0.55 1.58
CA ILE A 165 -15.91 0.91 1.74
C ILE A 165 -16.68 1.62 0.64
N ASP A 166 -17.24 2.79 0.95
CA ASP A 166 -17.89 3.66 -0.02
C ASP A 166 -17.24 5.04 -0.09
N SER A 167 -17.52 5.75 -1.17
CA SER A 167 -16.96 7.09 -1.37
C SER A 167 -17.47 8.11 -0.34
N GLN A 168 -18.64 7.91 0.27
CA GLN A 168 -19.18 8.81 1.29
C GLN A 168 -18.34 8.72 2.57
N THR A 169 -17.95 7.54 2.97
CA THR A 169 -17.04 7.30 4.11
C THR A 169 -15.68 7.95 3.86
N ILE A 170 -15.11 7.75 2.65
CA ILE A 170 -13.83 8.36 2.28
C ILE A 170 -13.92 9.89 2.24
N ASP A 171 -14.98 10.45 1.66
CA ASP A 171 -15.24 11.89 1.63
C ASP A 171 -15.22 12.48 3.05
N HIS A 172 -15.84 11.81 4.03
CA HIS A 172 -15.87 12.24 5.43
C HIS A 172 -14.47 12.21 6.06
N LEU A 173 -13.77 11.08 5.97
CA LEU A 173 -12.44 10.89 6.55
C LEU A 173 -11.40 11.85 5.95
N PHE A 174 -11.40 12.00 4.62
CA PHE A 174 -10.45 12.87 3.93
C PHE A 174 -10.73 14.35 4.16
N LYS A 175 -11.99 14.73 4.31
CA LYS A 175 -12.35 16.09 4.72
C LYS A 175 -11.84 16.40 6.13
N GLU A 176 -12.06 15.50 7.10
CA GLU A 176 -11.57 15.66 8.48
C GLU A 176 -10.05 15.84 8.49
N LEU A 177 -9.32 14.99 7.75
CA LEU A 177 -7.86 15.10 7.62
C LEU A 177 -7.43 16.42 6.98
N LYS A 178 -8.01 16.80 5.85
CA LYS A 178 -7.67 18.03 5.14
C LYS A 178 -7.85 19.27 6.03
N GLU A 179 -8.95 19.31 6.78
CA GLU A 179 -9.24 20.41 7.72
C GLU A 179 -8.27 20.42 8.90
N GLY A 180 -7.90 19.26 9.44
CA GLY A 180 -6.96 19.13 10.56
C GLY A 180 -5.49 19.35 10.19
N LEU A 181 -5.07 18.96 8.98
CA LEU A 181 -3.67 19.08 8.55
C LEU A 181 -3.29 20.53 8.18
N ARG A 182 -4.22 21.33 7.63
CA ARG A 182 -3.94 22.71 7.21
C ARG A 182 -3.38 23.60 8.35
N PRO A 183 -3.97 23.65 9.56
CA PRO A 183 -3.40 24.42 10.66
C PRO A 183 -2.08 23.80 11.20
N LEU A 184 -1.93 22.49 11.17
CA LEU A 184 -0.69 21.81 11.56
C LEU A 184 0.47 22.24 10.66
N LEU A 185 0.32 22.14 9.34
CA LEU A 185 1.33 22.54 8.36
C LEU A 185 1.71 24.02 8.49
N LYS A 186 0.71 24.89 8.76
CA LYS A 186 0.98 26.31 9.04
C LYS A 186 1.87 26.50 10.26
N LYS A 187 1.64 25.77 11.36
CA LYS A 187 2.46 25.82 12.57
C LYS A 187 3.88 25.32 12.30
N ILE A 188 4.03 24.18 11.61
CA ILE A 188 5.31 23.62 11.22
C ILE A 188 6.10 24.63 10.37
N HIS A 189 5.48 25.21 9.35
CA HIS A 189 6.14 26.19 8.49
C HIS A 189 6.61 27.44 9.27
N GLN A 190 5.82 27.93 10.24
CA GLN A 190 6.15 29.08 11.07
C GLN A 190 7.30 28.81 12.06
N SER A 191 7.51 27.56 12.45
CA SER A 191 8.58 27.17 13.39
C SER A 191 9.98 27.14 12.74
N GLY A 192 10.05 27.27 11.42
CA GLY A 192 11.31 27.18 10.65
C GLY A 192 11.76 25.74 10.43
N GLN A 193 12.67 25.56 9.48
CA GLN A 193 13.18 24.24 9.09
C GLN A 193 14.51 23.93 9.81
N PRO A 194 14.73 22.67 10.24
CA PRO A 194 15.97 22.26 10.86
C PRO A 194 17.15 22.26 9.86
N ASP A 195 18.36 22.53 10.36
CA ASP A 195 19.58 22.36 9.59
C ASP A 195 19.95 20.87 9.51
N LEU A 196 19.88 20.32 8.32
CA LEU A 196 20.21 18.92 8.02
C LEU A 196 21.59 18.75 7.35
N SER A 197 22.43 19.78 7.36
CA SER A 197 23.76 19.75 6.70
C SER A 197 24.65 18.61 7.19
N ALA A 198 24.50 18.20 8.48
CA ALA A 198 25.22 17.07 9.05
C ALA A 198 24.85 15.70 8.46
N MET A 199 23.69 15.59 7.78
CA MET A 199 23.28 14.36 7.08
C MET A 199 24.04 14.12 5.76
N LYS A 200 24.78 15.12 5.26
CA LYS A 200 25.60 14.98 4.06
C LYS A 200 26.80 14.08 4.31
N GLY A 201 26.90 13.00 3.54
CA GLY A 201 27.96 12.01 3.68
C GLY A 201 27.99 11.05 2.51
N THR A 202 28.83 10.01 2.61
CA THR A 202 28.85 8.89 1.69
C THR A 202 28.57 7.62 2.48
N TYR A 203 27.55 6.90 2.09
CA TYR A 203 26.98 5.79 2.81
C TYR A 203 27.08 4.50 1.96
N PRO A 204 28.14 3.70 2.13
CA PRO A 204 28.41 2.57 1.27
C PRO A 204 27.24 1.59 1.17
N VAL A 205 26.87 1.20 -0.04
CA VAL A 205 25.76 0.24 -0.30
C VAL A 205 25.93 -1.05 0.51
N SER A 206 27.15 -1.56 0.62
CA SER A 206 27.43 -2.78 1.44
C SER A 206 27.11 -2.61 2.92
N GLY A 207 27.23 -1.39 3.44
CA GLY A 207 26.83 -1.06 4.80
C GLY A 207 25.31 -0.91 4.94
N GLN A 208 24.66 -0.29 3.94
CA GLN A 208 23.21 -0.14 3.92
C GLN A 208 22.51 -1.51 3.89
N LYS A 209 23.00 -2.48 3.08
CA LYS A 209 22.46 -3.85 3.04
C LYS A 209 22.55 -4.55 4.41
N LYS A 210 23.67 -4.43 5.11
CA LYS A 210 23.81 -5.00 6.46
C LYS A 210 22.90 -4.33 7.48
N LEU A 211 22.73 -3.01 7.36
CA LEU A 211 21.81 -2.25 8.19
C LEU A 211 20.36 -2.68 7.95
N GLN A 212 19.95 -2.86 6.69
CA GLN A 212 18.66 -3.41 6.33
C GLN A 212 18.38 -4.74 7.03
N ASP A 213 19.28 -5.71 6.91
CA ASP A 213 19.08 -7.05 7.50
C ASP A 213 18.98 -6.98 9.03
N MET A 214 19.75 -6.07 9.64
CA MET A 214 19.68 -5.81 11.09
C MET A 214 18.34 -5.19 11.49
N LEU A 215 17.84 -4.20 10.74
CA LEU A 215 16.54 -3.55 11.02
C LEU A 215 15.39 -4.52 10.84
N LEU A 216 15.37 -5.29 9.75
CA LEU A 216 14.36 -6.32 9.50
C LEU A 216 14.33 -7.35 10.64
N SER A 217 15.51 -7.84 11.08
CA SER A 217 15.61 -8.77 12.23
C SER A 217 15.11 -8.10 13.52
N TYR A 218 15.42 -6.83 13.73
CA TYR A 218 14.98 -6.07 14.91
C TYR A 218 13.47 -5.90 14.97
N MET A 219 12.81 -5.74 13.81
CA MET A 219 11.36 -5.65 13.68
C MET A 219 10.64 -6.98 13.82
N GLY A 220 11.33 -8.12 13.62
CA GLY A 220 10.78 -9.46 13.72
C GLY A 220 10.56 -10.17 12.39
N PHE A 221 11.15 -9.68 11.29
CA PHE A 221 11.17 -10.41 10.02
C PHE A 221 11.92 -11.73 10.16
N ASP A 222 11.28 -12.81 9.74
CA ASP A 222 11.82 -14.18 9.81
C ASP A 222 12.54 -14.53 8.50
N PHE A 223 13.87 -14.45 8.50
CA PHE A 223 14.72 -14.84 7.36
C PHE A 223 14.65 -16.33 6.98
N THR A 224 13.99 -17.17 7.79
CA THR A 224 13.70 -18.55 7.39
C THR A 224 12.45 -18.67 6.51
N LYS A 225 11.65 -17.61 6.44
CA LYS A 225 10.43 -17.47 5.63
C LYS A 225 10.56 -16.40 4.54
N GLY A 226 11.75 -15.88 4.29
CA GLY A 226 11.92 -14.84 3.29
C GLY A 226 13.38 -14.45 3.05
N THR A 227 13.59 -13.59 2.07
CA THR A 227 14.91 -13.09 1.68
C THR A 227 14.82 -11.68 1.13
N THR A 228 15.98 -11.04 0.95
CA THR A 228 16.09 -9.69 0.40
C THR A 228 16.86 -9.68 -0.91
N ALA A 229 16.53 -8.74 -1.81
CA ALA A 229 17.27 -8.48 -3.04
C ALA A 229 17.30 -6.98 -3.35
N GLU A 230 17.94 -6.62 -4.46
CA GLU A 230 17.98 -5.24 -4.99
C GLU A 230 17.11 -5.14 -6.23
N SER A 231 16.37 -4.04 -6.36
CA SER A 231 15.56 -3.72 -7.54
C SER A 231 15.55 -2.21 -7.79
N GLU A 232 15.04 -1.78 -8.95
CA GLU A 232 14.91 -0.36 -9.26
C GLU A 232 13.90 0.35 -8.35
N HIS A 233 12.79 -0.33 -8.06
CA HIS A 233 11.76 0.13 -7.12
C HIS A 233 11.59 -0.92 -6.03
N PRO A 234 11.65 -0.53 -4.74
CA PRO A 234 11.38 -1.43 -3.62
C PRO A 234 9.97 -2.03 -3.69
N PHE A 235 9.83 -3.28 -3.29
CA PHE A 235 8.55 -3.96 -3.14
C PHE A 235 8.67 -5.22 -2.29
N THR A 236 7.56 -5.64 -1.70
CA THR A 236 7.38 -6.95 -1.06
C THR A 236 6.59 -7.86 -1.99
N SER A 237 6.99 -9.12 -2.07
CA SER A 237 6.33 -10.15 -2.87
C SER A 237 6.13 -11.42 -2.08
N GLU A 238 4.88 -11.86 -1.97
CA GLU A 238 4.54 -13.22 -1.56
C GLU A 238 4.71 -14.15 -2.76
N ILE A 239 5.76 -14.99 -2.73
CA ILE A 239 5.93 -16.06 -3.74
C ILE A 239 4.99 -17.21 -3.42
N GLY A 240 4.79 -17.48 -2.15
CA GLY A 240 3.88 -18.46 -1.61
C GLY A 240 4.08 -18.58 -0.10
N TYR A 241 3.27 -19.41 0.54
CA TYR A 241 3.36 -19.56 1.98
C TYR A 241 4.77 -19.92 2.47
N GLY A 242 5.34 -19.03 3.29
CA GLY A 242 6.69 -19.20 3.85
C GLY A 242 7.83 -18.81 2.89
N ASP A 243 7.51 -18.04 1.84
CA ASP A 243 8.51 -17.42 0.95
C ASP A 243 8.05 -15.98 0.62
N ILE A 244 8.31 -15.07 1.56
CA ILE A 244 7.98 -13.64 1.45
C ILE A 244 9.26 -12.87 1.18
N ARG A 245 9.36 -12.20 0.05
CA ARG A 245 10.59 -11.56 -0.40
C ARG A 245 10.47 -10.04 -0.44
N ILE A 246 11.56 -9.37 -0.05
CA ILE A 246 11.67 -7.91 -0.01
C ILE A 246 12.74 -7.47 -0.99
N THR A 247 12.46 -6.44 -1.78
CA THR A 247 13.49 -5.71 -2.53
C THR A 247 13.72 -4.33 -1.95
N ASN A 248 14.90 -3.78 -2.21
CA ASN A 248 15.24 -2.42 -1.85
C ASN A 248 16.10 -1.76 -2.94
N HIS A 249 16.21 -0.44 -2.88
CA HIS A 249 17.06 0.36 -3.73
C HIS A 249 18.06 1.15 -2.89
N PHE A 250 19.35 1.15 -3.26
CA PHE A 250 20.41 1.74 -2.45
C PHE A 250 21.12 2.87 -3.20
N ARG A 251 21.30 4.01 -2.51
CA ARG A 251 22.05 5.16 -3.01
C ARG A 251 23.07 5.58 -1.96
N GLU A 252 24.30 5.86 -2.37
CA GLU A 252 25.35 6.23 -1.45
C GLU A 252 25.15 7.61 -0.82
N GLU A 253 24.40 8.49 -1.47
CA GLU A 253 24.10 9.85 -1.00
C GLU A 253 22.81 9.95 -0.18
N ASP A 254 21.94 8.95 -0.24
CA ASP A 254 20.62 8.95 0.44
C ASP A 254 20.36 7.63 1.16
N PRO A 255 20.93 7.44 2.36
CA PRO A 255 20.72 6.23 3.14
C PRO A 255 19.31 6.16 3.75
N LEU A 256 18.64 7.32 3.95
CA LEU A 256 17.32 7.34 4.59
C LEU A 256 16.27 6.70 3.70
N ALA A 257 16.34 6.91 2.39
CA ALA A 257 15.42 6.26 1.45
C ALA A 257 15.49 4.73 1.59
N ALA A 258 16.70 4.15 1.59
CA ALA A 258 16.88 2.70 1.75
C ALA A 258 16.48 2.18 3.15
N ILE A 259 16.73 2.96 4.20
CA ILE A 259 16.35 2.62 5.58
C ILE A 259 14.82 2.54 5.70
N PHE A 260 14.12 3.59 5.27
CA PHE A 260 12.66 3.64 5.41
C PHE A 260 11.94 2.71 4.45
N SER A 261 12.49 2.50 3.26
CA SER A 261 12.01 1.44 2.36
C SER A 261 12.13 0.05 3.00
N ALA A 262 13.27 -0.27 3.62
CA ALA A 262 13.43 -1.56 4.30
C ALA A 262 12.43 -1.74 5.46
N ILE A 263 12.15 -0.69 6.21
CA ILE A 263 11.19 -0.73 7.32
C ILE A 263 9.77 -0.89 6.78
N HIS A 264 9.42 -0.16 5.72
CA HIS A 264 8.13 -0.22 5.04
C HIS A 264 7.85 -1.62 4.49
N GLU A 265 8.74 -2.13 3.63
CA GLU A 265 8.60 -3.46 3.03
C GLU A 265 8.67 -4.57 4.10
N GLY A 266 9.44 -4.33 5.16
CA GLY A 266 9.47 -5.19 6.34
C GLY A 266 8.13 -5.31 7.04
N GLY A 267 7.36 -4.22 7.10
CA GLY A 267 6.01 -4.20 7.67
C GLY A 267 5.04 -5.09 6.88
N HIS A 268 5.00 -4.95 5.55
CA HIS A 268 4.25 -5.84 4.67
C HIS A 268 4.63 -7.31 4.87
N ALA A 269 5.94 -7.57 4.82
CA ALA A 269 6.44 -8.94 4.92
C ALA A 269 6.19 -9.60 6.28
N ILE A 270 6.28 -8.86 7.39
CA ILE A 270 5.96 -9.38 8.73
C ILE A 270 4.47 -9.73 8.82
N PHE A 271 3.59 -8.95 8.21
CA PHE A 271 2.17 -9.30 8.12
C PHE A 271 1.99 -10.65 7.42
N ASP A 272 2.47 -10.77 6.18
CA ASP A 272 2.30 -11.98 5.37
C ASP A 272 2.94 -13.23 6.01
N GLN A 273 4.08 -13.07 6.69
CA GLN A 273 4.76 -14.16 7.40
C GLN A 273 3.98 -14.71 8.60
N ASN A 274 3.01 -13.94 9.15
CA ASN A 274 2.31 -14.27 10.39
C ASN A 274 0.83 -14.60 10.21
N ILE A 275 0.34 -14.72 8.96
CA ILE A 275 -0.99 -15.26 8.69
C ILE A 275 -1.07 -16.72 9.15
N ASP A 276 -2.18 -17.09 9.79
CA ASP A 276 -2.35 -18.45 10.34
C ASP A 276 -2.31 -19.50 9.21
N PRO A 277 -1.42 -20.50 9.28
CA PRO A 277 -1.29 -21.54 8.26
C PRO A 277 -2.55 -22.40 8.06
N SER A 278 -3.51 -22.37 8.97
CA SER A 278 -4.79 -23.07 8.82
C SER A 278 -5.63 -22.50 7.66
N TYR A 279 -5.36 -21.25 7.24
CA TYR A 279 -6.02 -20.60 6.11
C TYR A 279 -5.44 -20.96 4.73
N LYS A 280 -4.44 -21.84 4.65
CA LYS A 280 -3.91 -22.29 3.35
C LYS A 280 -5.01 -22.80 2.43
N HIS A 281 -4.94 -22.40 1.17
CA HIS A 281 -5.90 -22.76 0.14
C HIS A 281 -7.31 -22.21 0.43
N THR A 282 -7.38 -21.01 0.97
CA THR A 282 -8.60 -20.21 1.13
C THR A 282 -8.33 -18.75 0.75
N ALA A 283 -9.37 -18.01 0.38
CA ALA A 283 -9.25 -16.58 0.07
C ALA A 283 -8.81 -15.73 1.29
N VAL A 284 -8.85 -16.29 2.50
CA VAL A 284 -8.37 -15.62 3.72
C VAL A 284 -6.86 -15.48 3.75
N MET A 285 -6.13 -16.43 3.11
CA MET A 285 -4.68 -16.37 3.01
C MET A 285 -4.19 -15.24 2.10
N GLN A 286 -4.99 -14.85 1.12
CA GLN A 286 -4.67 -13.76 0.20
C GLN A 286 -5.16 -12.44 0.78
N VAL A 287 -4.25 -11.47 0.94
CA VAL A 287 -4.61 -10.16 1.48
C VAL A 287 -5.15 -9.28 0.34
N ASN A 288 -6.48 -9.18 0.26
CA ASN A 288 -7.17 -8.36 -0.74
C ASN A 288 -7.60 -6.99 -0.19
N MET A 289 -7.13 -6.63 1.01
CA MET A 289 -7.45 -5.37 1.69
C MET A 289 -6.22 -4.48 1.65
N MET A 290 -6.10 -3.70 0.57
CA MET A 290 -4.91 -2.90 0.32
C MET A 290 -4.67 -1.86 1.42
N GLY A 291 -5.74 -1.28 1.99
CA GLY A 291 -5.62 -0.34 3.11
C GLY A 291 -5.06 -0.96 4.39
N LEU A 292 -5.49 -2.18 4.76
CA LEU A 292 -4.96 -2.87 5.93
C LEU A 292 -3.51 -3.33 5.70
N HIS A 293 -3.20 -3.81 4.50
CA HIS A 293 -1.84 -4.24 4.16
C HIS A 293 -0.86 -3.06 4.15
N GLU A 294 -1.26 -1.93 3.56
CA GLU A 294 -0.49 -0.69 3.60
C GLU A 294 -0.40 -0.09 5.02
N SER A 295 -1.42 -0.27 5.86
CA SER A 295 -1.34 0.10 7.26
C SER A 295 -0.17 -0.60 7.96
N GLN A 296 0.08 -1.87 7.71
CA GLN A 296 1.18 -2.55 8.38
C GLN A 296 2.55 -2.02 7.96
N SER A 297 2.76 -1.72 6.68
CA SER A 297 3.99 -1.08 6.21
C SER A 297 4.17 0.32 6.81
N ARG A 298 3.12 1.14 6.77
CA ARG A 298 3.16 2.51 7.28
C ARG A 298 3.22 2.57 8.80
N PHE A 299 2.63 1.63 9.51
CA PHE A 299 2.76 1.55 10.95
C PHE A 299 4.23 1.37 11.35
N TYR A 300 4.92 0.40 10.71
CA TYR A 300 6.35 0.22 10.95
C TYR A 300 7.18 1.41 10.46
N GLU A 301 6.89 1.98 9.30
CA GLU A 301 7.63 3.11 8.75
C GLU A 301 7.40 4.39 9.56
N ASN A 302 6.14 4.82 9.72
CA ASN A 302 5.80 6.15 10.22
C ASN A 302 5.61 6.18 11.74
N ILE A 303 4.82 5.25 12.29
CA ILE A 303 4.52 5.23 13.72
C ILE A 303 5.74 4.76 14.52
N LEU A 304 6.41 3.70 14.08
CA LEU A 304 7.57 3.15 14.77
C LEU A 304 8.90 3.73 14.23
N GLY A 305 9.20 3.59 12.96
CA GLY A 305 10.49 3.93 12.37
C GLY A 305 10.82 5.42 12.37
N ARG A 306 9.81 6.29 12.22
CA ARG A 306 10.00 7.75 12.34
C ARG A 306 9.87 8.25 13.79
N ASN A 307 9.64 7.35 14.76
CA ASN A 307 9.66 7.69 16.18
C ASN A 307 11.12 7.73 16.68
N PRO A 308 11.61 8.84 17.28
CA PRO A 308 12.96 8.90 17.84
C PRO A 308 13.29 7.75 18.80
N ASN A 309 12.32 7.28 19.57
CA ASN A 309 12.51 6.22 20.56
C ASN A 309 12.84 4.85 19.94
N PHE A 310 12.44 4.60 18.68
CA PHE A 310 12.80 3.41 17.92
C PHE A 310 14.34 3.29 17.77
N TRP A 311 15.01 4.42 17.61
CA TRP A 311 16.43 4.48 17.31
C TRP A 311 17.32 4.44 18.56
N ILE A 312 16.82 4.79 19.75
CA ILE A 312 17.64 4.81 20.99
C ILE A 312 18.42 3.51 21.19
N PRO A 313 17.83 2.30 21.06
CA PRO A 313 18.56 1.05 21.27
C PRO A 313 19.51 0.66 20.13
N VAL A 314 19.31 1.23 18.93
CA VAL A 314 20.03 0.77 17.71
C VAL A 314 20.86 1.87 17.03
N TYR A 315 20.82 3.12 17.50
CA TYR A 315 21.44 4.24 16.81
C TYR A 315 22.95 4.08 16.63
N ASP A 316 23.64 3.60 17.66
CA ASP A 316 25.09 3.38 17.59
C ASP A 316 25.48 2.37 16.51
N LYS A 317 24.59 1.40 16.21
CA LYS A 317 24.80 0.39 15.15
C LYS A 317 24.78 1.00 13.76
N LEU A 318 24.07 2.11 13.54
CA LEU A 318 24.12 2.82 12.27
C LEU A 318 25.56 3.21 11.94
N GLY A 319 26.30 3.74 12.94
CA GLY A 319 27.70 4.12 12.80
C GLY A 319 28.67 2.93 12.65
N GLU A 320 28.27 1.72 13.00
CA GLU A 320 29.06 0.51 12.74
C GLU A 320 29.02 0.13 11.26
N PHE A 321 27.84 0.19 10.63
CA PHE A 321 27.62 -0.16 9.22
C PHE A 321 27.91 1.02 8.28
N LEU A 322 27.60 2.24 8.71
CA LEU A 322 27.69 3.48 7.95
C LEU A 322 28.52 4.50 8.75
N PRO A 323 29.86 4.52 8.63
CA PRO A 323 30.75 5.29 9.51
C PRO A 323 30.45 6.79 9.60
N ASP A 324 29.92 7.40 8.54
CA ASP A 324 29.57 8.82 8.55
C ASP A 324 28.42 9.16 9.51
N PHE A 325 27.55 8.19 9.88
CA PHE A 325 26.54 8.38 10.91
C PHE A 325 27.12 8.72 12.29
N ARG A 326 28.36 8.32 12.59
CA ARG A 326 29.04 8.69 13.85
C ARG A 326 29.24 10.19 14.03
N LYS A 327 29.16 10.95 12.93
CA LYS A 327 29.32 12.39 12.92
C LYS A 327 28.01 13.14 13.09
N ILE A 328 26.86 12.42 12.98
CA ILE A 328 25.53 12.99 13.04
C ILE A 328 25.03 12.94 14.48
N PRO A 329 24.70 14.08 15.10
CA PRO A 329 24.07 14.09 16.41
C PRO A 329 22.68 13.41 16.34
N PHE A 330 22.34 12.66 17.39
CA PHE A 330 21.04 11.96 17.44
C PHE A 330 19.84 12.90 17.23
N ASP A 331 19.85 14.08 17.84
CA ASP A 331 18.79 15.10 17.66
C ASP A 331 18.68 15.55 16.19
N THR A 332 19.80 15.73 15.50
CA THR A 332 19.80 16.07 14.06
C THR A 332 19.22 14.95 13.21
N PHE A 333 19.58 13.70 13.52
CA PHE A 333 19.00 12.54 12.87
C PHE A 333 17.49 12.46 13.09
N CYS A 334 17.01 12.63 14.33
CA CYS A 334 15.58 12.64 14.66
C CYS A 334 14.82 13.73 13.91
N LYS A 335 15.41 14.91 13.73
CA LYS A 335 14.83 15.98 12.92
C LYS A 335 14.85 15.65 11.43
N ALA A 336 15.89 14.98 10.94
CA ALA A 336 16.01 14.60 9.53
C ALA A 336 14.92 13.58 9.12
N ILE A 337 14.69 12.56 9.95
CA ILE A 337 13.67 11.52 9.66
C ILE A 337 12.22 12.02 9.81
N ASN A 338 12.03 13.21 10.37
CA ASN A 338 10.74 13.86 10.60
C ASN A 338 10.66 15.26 9.95
N PHE A 339 11.44 15.46 8.92
CA PHE A 339 11.44 16.71 8.17
C PHE A 339 10.15 16.84 7.36
N VAL A 340 9.40 17.92 7.54
CA VAL A 340 8.14 18.17 6.83
C VAL A 340 8.26 19.35 5.91
N GLN A 341 8.09 19.10 4.61
CA GLN A 341 7.96 20.15 3.61
C GLN A 341 7.13 19.65 2.42
N PRO A 342 6.35 20.53 1.78
CA PRO A 342 5.69 20.18 0.52
C PRO A 342 6.71 19.73 -0.52
N SER A 343 6.48 18.57 -1.14
CA SER A 343 7.25 18.04 -2.26
C SER A 343 6.40 17.96 -3.52
N MET A 344 7.02 18.02 -4.70
CA MET A 344 6.29 17.85 -5.96
C MET A 344 5.86 16.40 -6.17
N ILE A 345 6.68 15.46 -5.73
CA ILE A 345 6.53 14.02 -6.00
C ILE A 345 5.99 13.31 -4.77
N ARG A 346 4.91 12.55 -4.95
CA ARG A 346 4.21 11.83 -3.87
C ARG A 346 5.11 10.87 -3.10
N ILE A 347 5.92 10.08 -3.81
CA ILE A 347 6.77 9.06 -3.18
C ILE A 347 7.91 9.66 -2.34
N ASP A 348 8.24 10.94 -2.55
CA ASP A 348 9.26 11.68 -1.79
C ASP A 348 8.62 12.49 -0.63
N ALA A 349 7.30 12.42 -0.47
CA ALA A 349 6.57 13.21 0.54
C ALA A 349 6.78 12.65 1.95
N ASP A 350 6.87 13.57 2.92
CA ASP A 350 6.81 13.22 4.34
C ASP A 350 5.41 12.70 4.74
N GLU A 351 5.29 12.07 5.92
CA GLU A 351 4.05 11.41 6.36
C GLU A 351 2.84 12.37 6.48
N VAL A 352 3.07 13.67 6.71
CA VAL A 352 2.01 14.68 6.84
C VAL A 352 1.52 15.14 5.48
N THR A 353 2.45 15.57 4.61
CA THR A 353 2.10 16.07 3.26
C THR A 353 1.69 14.95 2.32
N TYR A 354 2.13 13.71 2.56
CA TYR A 354 1.66 12.53 1.82
C TYR A 354 0.14 12.38 1.84
N CYS A 355 -0.50 12.65 2.98
CA CYS A 355 -1.96 12.61 3.09
C CYS A 355 -2.64 13.51 2.05
N LEU A 356 -2.10 14.72 1.84
CA LEU A 356 -2.64 15.68 0.87
C LEU A 356 -2.41 15.24 -0.59
N HIS A 357 -1.32 14.55 -0.87
CA HIS A 357 -1.08 13.95 -2.18
C HIS A 357 -2.12 12.88 -2.52
N ILE A 358 -2.55 12.09 -1.55
CA ILE A 358 -3.58 11.07 -1.77
C ILE A 358 -4.96 11.72 -1.91
N ILE A 359 -5.30 12.69 -1.07
CA ILE A 359 -6.56 13.43 -1.17
C ILE A 359 -6.70 14.08 -2.56
N LEU A 360 -5.62 14.68 -3.08
CA LEU A 360 -5.59 15.25 -4.43
C LEU A 360 -6.02 14.23 -5.50
N ARG A 361 -5.41 13.05 -5.47
CA ARG A 361 -5.69 12.00 -6.45
C ARG A 361 -7.12 11.49 -6.36
N TYR A 362 -7.59 11.29 -5.14
CA TYR A 362 -8.96 10.89 -4.87
C TYR A 362 -9.97 11.93 -5.41
N GLU A 363 -9.77 13.22 -5.12
CA GLU A 363 -10.64 14.30 -5.61
C GLU A 363 -10.65 14.36 -7.15
N ILE A 364 -9.51 14.12 -7.81
CA ILE A 364 -9.42 14.07 -9.28
C ILE A 364 -10.14 12.84 -9.83
N GLU A 365 -9.93 11.65 -9.26
CA GLU A 365 -10.62 10.42 -9.68
C GLU A 365 -12.14 10.57 -9.54
N ARG A 366 -12.61 11.19 -8.43
CA ARG A 366 -14.03 11.51 -8.26
C ARG A 366 -14.56 12.40 -9.39
N ALA A 367 -13.83 13.44 -9.77
CA ALA A 367 -14.20 14.32 -10.87
C ALA A 367 -14.23 13.56 -12.23
N ILE A 368 -13.28 12.66 -12.48
CA ILE A 368 -13.24 11.82 -13.70
C ILE A 368 -14.47 10.89 -13.77
N PHE A 369 -14.78 10.20 -12.67
CA PHE A 369 -15.86 9.21 -12.68
C PHE A 369 -17.26 9.80 -12.52
N ASN A 370 -17.36 11.07 -12.10
CA ASN A 370 -18.59 11.86 -12.12
C ASN A 370 -18.80 12.63 -13.44
N ASP A 371 -17.91 12.50 -14.41
CA ASP A 371 -17.94 13.24 -15.69
C ASP A 371 -17.87 14.78 -15.51
N GLU A 372 -17.15 15.25 -14.46
CA GLU A 372 -16.99 16.69 -14.12
C GLU A 372 -15.79 17.34 -14.82
N VAL A 373 -14.88 16.53 -15.38
CA VAL A 373 -13.63 16.95 -16.03
C VAL A 373 -13.34 16.08 -17.25
N THR A 374 -12.83 16.69 -18.30
CA THR A 374 -12.32 15.97 -19.47
C THR A 374 -10.85 15.58 -19.27
N THR A 375 -10.37 14.61 -20.05
CA THR A 375 -8.97 14.15 -19.94
C THR A 375 -7.97 15.25 -20.27
N GLU A 376 -8.30 16.14 -21.21
CA GLU A 376 -7.47 17.28 -21.59
C GLU A 376 -7.31 18.33 -20.47
N GLU A 377 -8.29 18.43 -19.56
CA GLU A 377 -8.28 19.39 -18.45
C GLU A 377 -7.47 18.88 -17.23
N LEU A 378 -7.11 17.58 -17.19
CA LEU A 378 -6.45 16.98 -16.03
C LEU A 378 -5.14 17.66 -15.62
N PRO A 379 -4.25 18.09 -16.51
CA PRO A 379 -3.02 18.80 -16.09
C PRO A 379 -3.32 20.10 -15.35
N GLY A 380 -4.32 20.86 -15.81
CA GLY A 380 -4.76 22.09 -15.18
C GLY A 380 -5.35 21.84 -13.80
N LEU A 381 -6.31 20.89 -13.71
CA LEU A 381 -6.95 20.49 -12.44
C LEU A 381 -5.92 19.96 -11.44
N TRP A 382 -4.94 19.15 -11.90
CA TRP A 382 -3.87 18.65 -11.03
C TRP A 382 -3.06 19.80 -10.43
N ASN A 383 -2.62 20.74 -11.27
CA ASN A 383 -1.82 21.88 -10.84
C ASN A 383 -2.58 22.78 -9.84
N ASP A 384 -3.86 23.01 -10.09
CA ASP A 384 -4.72 23.81 -9.19
C ASP A 384 -4.92 23.12 -7.85
N LYS A 385 -5.09 21.79 -7.85
CA LYS A 385 -5.19 20.99 -6.63
C LYS A 385 -3.87 20.92 -5.84
N MET A 386 -2.73 20.82 -6.50
CA MET A 386 -1.41 20.91 -5.86
C MET A 386 -1.23 22.25 -5.15
N GLU A 387 -1.60 23.34 -5.81
CA GLU A 387 -1.52 24.70 -5.23
C GLU A 387 -2.49 24.86 -4.06
N GLU A 388 -3.75 24.37 -4.18
CA GLU A 388 -4.75 24.41 -3.11
C GLU A 388 -4.30 23.66 -1.86
N LEU A 389 -3.80 22.41 -2.03
CA LEU A 389 -3.55 21.51 -0.92
C LEU A 389 -2.14 21.62 -0.34
N LEU A 390 -1.14 21.82 -1.18
CA LEU A 390 0.28 21.78 -0.81
C LEU A 390 0.96 23.15 -0.91
N GLY A 391 0.29 24.16 -1.51
CA GLY A 391 0.86 25.49 -1.69
C GLY A 391 1.99 25.56 -2.73
N ILE A 392 2.16 24.52 -3.54
CA ILE A 392 3.18 24.41 -4.58
C ILE A 392 2.52 24.07 -5.92
N ARG A 393 3.14 24.49 -7.03
CA ARG A 393 2.61 24.24 -8.39
C ARG A 393 3.66 23.55 -9.24
N PRO A 394 3.36 22.39 -9.86
CA PRO A 394 4.27 21.71 -10.76
C PRO A 394 4.74 22.62 -11.90
N SER A 395 6.02 22.55 -12.22
CA SER A 395 6.63 23.31 -13.32
C SER A 395 6.47 22.64 -14.67
N CYS A 396 6.15 21.35 -14.66
CA CYS A 396 6.01 20.51 -15.86
C CYS A 396 5.13 19.29 -15.57
N ASP A 397 4.64 18.62 -16.63
CA ASP A 397 3.73 17.48 -16.51
C ASP A 397 4.33 16.28 -15.78
N ALA A 398 5.65 16.07 -15.87
CA ALA A 398 6.34 14.97 -15.18
C ALA A 398 6.35 15.13 -13.65
N GLU A 399 6.34 16.38 -13.15
CA GLU A 399 6.17 16.70 -11.72
C GLU A 399 4.69 16.73 -11.30
N GLY A 400 3.78 16.76 -12.28
CA GLY A 400 2.34 16.86 -12.09
C GLY A 400 1.62 15.56 -12.44
N VAL A 401 0.70 15.66 -13.40
CA VAL A 401 -0.26 14.62 -13.78
C VAL A 401 0.39 13.31 -14.28
N LEU A 402 1.65 13.33 -14.69
CA LEU A 402 2.38 12.16 -15.17
C LEU A 402 3.21 11.45 -14.08
N GLN A 403 3.15 11.86 -12.82
CA GLN A 403 4.05 11.30 -11.82
C GLN A 403 3.75 9.83 -11.45
N ASP A 404 2.49 9.40 -11.50
CA ASP A 404 2.07 8.04 -11.14
C ASP A 404 1.67 7.20 -12.36
N THR A 405 1.97 5.91 -12.31
CA THR A 405 1.61 4.95 -13.37
C THR A 405 0.19 4.40 -13.26
N HIS A 406 -0.45 4.47 -12.09
CA HIS A 406 -1.70 3.79 -11.73
C HIS A 406 -2.83 3.95 -12.77
N TRP A 407 -3.03 5.15 -13.29
CA TRP A 407 -4.08 5.37 -14.30
C TRP A 407 -3.78 4.73 -15.64
N SER A 408 -2.49 4.45 -15.92
CA SER A 408 -2.10 3.86 -17.20
C SER A 408 -2.51 2.39 -17.33
N ASP A 409 -2.66 1.71 -16.20
CA ASP A 409 -3.14 0.33 -16.14
C ASP A 409 -4.60 0.21 -15.65
N GLY A 410 -5.29 1.35 -15.47
CA GLY A 410 -6.69 1.39 -15.05
C GLY A 410 -6.90 1.17 -13.55
N SER A 411 -5.87 1.31 -12.71
CA SER A 411 -5.95 1.18 -11.24
C SER A 411 -6.58 2.41 -10.57
N PHE A 412 -7.75 2.82 -11.05
CA PHE A 412 -8.55 3.84 -10.39
C PHE A 412 -9.21 3.27 -9.14
N GLY A 413 -9.37 4.10 -8.10
CA GLY A 413 -9.91 3.68 -6.80
C GLY A 413 -8.87 3.10 -5.85
N TYR A 414 -7.61 2.93 -6.30
CA TYR A 414 -6.53 2.38 -5.49
C TYR A 414 -5.92 3.41 -4.51
N PHE A 415 -5.73 4.66 -4.93
CA PHE A 415 -5.10 5.69 -4.11
C PHE A 415 -5.69 5.86 -2.71
N PRO A 416 -7.01 5.81 -2.50
CA PRO A 416 -7.56 5.91 -1.15
C PRO A 416 -7.01 4.90 -0.16
N SER A 417 -6.69 3.67 -0.57
CA SER A 417 -6.15 2.62 0.29
C SER A 417 -4.87 3.05 1.01
N TYR A 418 -4.00 3.81 0.35
CA TYR A 418 -2.79 4.35 0.97
C TYR A 418 -3.06 5.25 2.18
N LEU A 419 -4.08 6.11 2.11
CA LEU A 419 -4.39 7.01 3.20
C LEU A 419 -5.29 6.36 4.24
N LEU A 420 -6.15 5.45 3.84
CA LEU A 420 -6.91 4.61 4.77
C LEU A 420 -5.98 3.81 5.67
N GLY A 421 -4.88 3.25 5.10
CA GLY A 421 -3.84 2.60 5.88
C GLY A 421 -3.30 3.49 6.99
N SER A 422 -2.92 4.74 6.67
CA SER A 422 -2.45 5.68 7.69
C SER A 422 -3.51 6.05 8.73
N ILE A 423 -4.79 6.13 8.34
CA ILE A 423 -5.91 6.37 9.27
C ILE A 423 -6.04 5.18 10.25
N TYR A 424 -5.98 3.95 9.75
CA TYR A 424 -6.00 2.74 10.59
C TYR A 424 -4.81 2.73 11.55
N ASP A 425 -3.62 3.17 11.14
CA ASP A 425 -2.43 3.27 11.99
C ASP A 425 -2.64 4.13 13.23
N GLY A 426 -3.28 5.29 13.05
CA GLY A 426 -3.63 6.16 14.18
C GLY A 426 -4.55 5.44 15.18
N MET A 427 -5.53 4.70 14.69
CA MET A 427 -6.45 3.93 15.51
C MET A 427 -5.78 2.73 16.18
N PHE A 428 -4.92 2.00 15.45
CA PHE A 428 -4.17 0.88 16.02
C PHE A 428 -3.17 1.34 17.08
N LEU A 429 -2.55 2.50 16.92
CA LEU A 429 -1.69 3.09 17.94
C LEU A 429 -2.44 3.28 19.28
N GLU A 430 -3.66 3.85 19.23
CA GLU A 430 -4.50 3.98 20.43
C GLU A 430 -4.81 2.62 21.07
N ALA A 431 -5.14 1.61 20.27
CA ALA A 431 -5.45 0.27 20.75
C ALA A 431 -4.24 -0.41 21.40
N ILE A 432 -3.06 -0.28 20.77
CA ILE A 432 -1.79 -0.79 21.30
C ILE A 432 -1.44 -0.08 22.63
N GLU A 433 -1.52 1.24 22.69
CA GLU A 433 -1.22 2.00 23.92
C GLU A 433 -2.20 1.71 25.05
N LYS A 434 -3.45 1.39 24.75
CA LYS A 434 -4.43 0.93 25.74
C LYS A 434 -4.05 -0.42 26.34
N ASP A 435 -3.55 -1.35 25.54
CA ASP A 435 -3.26 -2.72 25.97
C ASP A 435 -1.85 -2.89 26.56
N LEU A 436 -0.85 -2.24 25.95
CA LEU A 436 0.57 -2.42 26.30
C LEU A 436 1.18 -1.21 27.04
N GLY A 437 0.49 -0.07 27.12
CA GLY A 437 1.04 1.18 27.61
C GLY A 437 1.82 1.94 26.51
N SER A 438 2.61 2.92 26.91
CA SER A 438 3.27 3.84 25.99
C SER A 438 4.18 3.13 24.98
N VAL A 439 3.88 3.28 23.71
CA VAL A 439 4.71 2.82 22.59
C VAL A 439 6.11 3.47 22.65
N ASP A 440 6.20 4.76 23.00
CA ASP A 440 7.48 5.46 23.18
C ASP A 440 8.38 4.79 24.21
N GLN A 441 7.80 4.35 25.34
CA GLN A 441 8.54 3.65 26.40
C GLN A 441 8.98 2.26 25.94
N LEU A 442 8.14 1.51 25.27
CA LEU A 442 8.49 0.19 24.74
C LEU A 442 9.65 0.29 23.74
N LEU A 443 9.57 1.23 22.81
CA LEU A 443 10.61 1.47 21.81
C LEU A 443 11.93 1.87 22.44
N SER A 444 11.93 2.84 23.36
CA SER A 444 13.16 3.30 24.05
C SER A 444 13.85 2.20 24.86
N GLN A 445 13.10 1.19 25.30
CA GLN A 445 13.62 0.00 25.99
C GLN A 445 14.05 -1.13 25.05
N GLY A 446 13.93 -0.96 23.73
CA GLY A 446 14.23 -2.01 22.74
C GLY A 446 13.19 -3.13 22.68
N LYS A 447 11.98 -2.89 23.16
CA LYS A 447 10.91 -3.89 23.28
C LYS A 447 9.95 -3.88 22.09
N ILE A 448 10.46 -3.59 20.90
CA ILE A 448 9.63 -3.56 19.67
C ILE A 448 8.87 -4.88 19.44
N MET A 449 9.46 -6.01 19.85
CA MET A 449 8.82 -7.32 19.70
C MET A 449 7.53 -7.47 20.52
N GLU A 450 7.31 -6.68 21.58
CA GLU A 450 6.02 -6.67 22.28
C GLU A 450 4.93 -6.07 21.38
N ILE A 451 5.26 -5.02 20.61
CA ILE A 451 4.37 -4.39 19.64
C ILE A 451 4.14 -5.32 18.44
N THR A 452 5.20 -5.88 17.86
CA THR A 452 5.11 -6.85 16.75
C THR A 452 4.24 -8.05 17.14
N ASN A 453 4.41 -8.60 18.34
CA ASN A 453 3.59 -9.73 18.82
C ASN A 453 2.13 -9.33 19.02
N TRP A 454 1.86 -8.09 19.46
CA TRP A 454 0.48 -7.59 19.56
C TRP A 454 -0.17 -7.50 18.18
N LEU A 455 0.54 -6.96 17.17
CA LEU A 455 0.07 -6.89 15.78
C LEU A 455 -0.18 -8.31 15.22
N ASN A 456 0.75 -9.24 15.44
CA ASN A 456 0.62 -10.64 15.02
C ASN A 456 -0.64 -11.29 15.62
N THR A 457 -0.89 -11.07 16.90
CA THR A 457 -2.01 -11.68 17.62
C THR A 457 -3.35 -11.06 17.28
N ASN A 458 -3.39 -9.75 17.02
CA ASN A 458 -4.66 -9.02 16.88
C ASN A 458 -5.03 -8.73 15.43
N ILE A 459 -4.05 -8.72 14.51
CA ILE A 459 -4.24 -8.37 13.10
C ILE A 459 -3.72 -9.49 12.18
N HIS A 460 -2.41 -9.76 12.17
CA HIS A 460 -1.75 -10.52 11.11
C HIS A 460 -2.26 -11.96 11.02
N GLN A 461 -2.43 -12.66 12.16
CA GLN A 461 -2.87 -14.06 12.15
C GLN A 461 -4.20 -14.30 11.44
N TYR A 462 -5.03 -13.26 11.32
CA TYR A 462 -6.34 -13.37 10.68
C TYR A 462 -6.31 -13.24 9.15
N GLY A 463 -5.17 -12.84 8.57
CA GLY A 463 -5.10 -12.57 7.13
C GLY A 463 -6.23 -11.64 6.69
N SER A 464 -7.00 -12.06 5.72
CA SER A 464 -8.16 -11.31 5.23
C SER A 464 -9.51 -11.90 5.69
N LEU A 465 -9.56 -12.55 6.87
CA LEU A 465 -10.82 -13.08 7.44
C LEU A 465 -11.87 -11.99 7.68
N TYR A 466 -11.41 -10.82 8.10
CA TYR A 466 -12.22 -9.62 8.34
C TYR A 466 -11.84 -8.54 7.34
N THR A 467 -12.77 -7.65 7.00
CA THR A 467 -12.45 -6.43 6.24
C THR A 467 -11.62 -5.47 7.11
N SER A 468 -10.94 -4.50 6.49
CA SER A 468 -10.16 -3.49 7.23
C SER A 468 -11.01 -2.75 8.25
N HIS A 469 -12.25 -2.45 7.88
CA HIS A 469 -13.22 -1.79 8.75
C HIS A 469 -13.57 -2.67 9.96
N GLU A 470 -13.90 -3.95 9.74
CA GLU A 470 -14.21 -4.90 10.81
C GLU A 470 -13.02 -5.14 11.76
N VAL A 471 -11.78 -5.20 11.22
CA VAL A 471 -10.57 -5.27 12.06
C VAL A 471 -10.45 -4.04 12.95
N THR A 472 -10.64 -2.86 12.38
CA THR A 472 -10.50 -1.59 13.08
C THR A 472 -11.57 -1.43 14.17
N GLU A 473 -12.84 -1.68 13.84
CA GLU A 473 -13.92 -1.63 14.84
C GLU A 473 -13.73 -2.65 15.97
N ARG A 474 -13.33 -3.86 15.63
CA ARG A 474 -13.09 -4.93 16.61
C ARG A 474 -12.00 -4.56 17.60
N LEU A 475 -10.92 -3.94 17.14
CA LEU A 475 -9.78 -3.57 18.01
C LEU A 475 -10.03 -2.28 18.78
N CYS A 476 -10.64 -1.29 18.15
CA CYS A 476 -10.80 0.04 18.71
C CYS A 476 -12.14 0.25 19.41
N GLY A 477 -13.16 -0.59 19.11
CA GLY A 477 -14.51 -0.50 19.67
C GLY A 477 -15.27 0.76 19.25
N LYS A 478 -14.89 1.35 18.13
CA LYS A 478 -15.48 2.59 17.57
C LYS A 478 -15.37 2.59 16.04
N GLU A 479 -16.21 3.37 15.37
CA GLU A 479 -16.14 3.59 13.93
C GLU A 479 -14.78 4.18 13.51
N VAL A 480 -14.41 3.96 12.23
CA VAL A 480 -13.18 4.50 11.66
C VAL A 480 -13.22 6.03 11.68
N SER A 481 -12.14 6.65 12.13
CA SER A 481 -12.01 8.11 12.29
C SER A 481 -10.57 8.55 12.00
N ALA A 482 -10.43 9.70 11.36
CA ALA A 482 -9.13 10.30 11.10
C ALA A 482 -8.54 11.02 12.34
N LYS A 483 -9.36 11.25 13.37
CA LYS A 483 -8.93 11.97 14.57
C LYS A 483 -7.71 11.38 15.27
N PRO A 484 -7.58 10.05 15.51
CA PRO A 484 -6.40 9.48 16.14
C PRO A 484 -5.10 9.75 15.38
N LEU A 485 -5.14 9.70 14.04
CA LEU A 485 -3.98 10.06 13.21
C LEU A 485 -3.62 11.55 13.35
N LEU A 486 -4.62 12.44 13.36
CA LEU A 486 -4.41 13.87 13.60
C LEU A 486 -3.81 14.14 14.99
N ASP A 487 -4.34 13.49 16.04
CA ASP A 487 -3.83 13.61 17.41
C ASP A 487 -2.37 13.16 17.49
N TYR A 488 -2.01 12.05 16.82
CA TYR A 488 -0.64 11.57 16.68
C TYR A 488 0.26 12.63 15.99
N PHE A 489 -0.15 13.18 14.86
CA PHE A 489 0.63 14.20 14.16
C PHE A 489 0.81 15.45 15.01
N TYR A 490 -0.23 15.95 15.64
CA TYR A 490 -0.15 17.13 16.49
C TYR A 490 0.81 16.92 17.69
N LYS A 491 0.70 15.76 18.38
CA LYS A 491 1.61 15.40 19.48
C LYS A 491 3.06 15.39 18.98
N LYS A 492 3.36 14.57 17.99
CA LYS A 492 4.70 14.34 17.45
C LYS A 492 5.36 15.63 16.93
N TYR A 493 4.66 16.35 16.07
CA TYR A 493 5.24 17.52 15.42
C TYR A 493 5.30 18.75 16.31
N SER A 494 4.45 18.87 17.34
CA SER A 494 4.60 19.91 18.35
C SER A 494 5.91 19.77 19.13
N GLU A 495 6.34 18.55 19.41
CA GLU A 495 7.62 18.27 20.08
C GLU A 495 8.82 18.55 19.16
N ILE A 496 8.77 18.01 17.90
CA ILE A 496 9.89 18.15 16.95
C ILE A 496 10.12 19.60 16.54
N TYR A 497 9.06 20.36 16.27
CA TYR A 497 9.12 21.76 15.83
C TYR A 497 8.92 22.77 16.97
N SER A 498 8.78 22.30 18.21
CA SER A 498 8.70 23.12 19.43
C SER A 498 7.60 24.19 19.41
N PHE A 499 6.40 23.86 18.91
CA PHE A 499 5.23 24.73 18.98
C PHE A 499 4.21 24.27 20.02
N SER A 500 3.40 25.24 20.54
CA SER A 500 2.36 24.94 21.53
C SER A 500 1.10 24.35 20.89
N LEU A 501 0.50 23.35 21.57
CA LEU A 501 -0.82 22.80 21.22
C LEU A 501 -1.99 23.69 21.67
N SER A 502 -1.75 24.75 22.45
CA SER A 502 -2.73 25.58 23.14
C SER A 502 -3.45 26.58 22.22
N GLU A 503 -3.98 26.18 21.05
CA GLU A 503 -4.93 26.96 20.23
C GLU A 503 -5.73 26.01 19.33
N GLN A 504 -6.46 25.06 19.92
CA GLN A 504 -7.58 24.42 19.27
C GLN A 504 -8.86 25.02 19.89
N ASN A 505 -9.32 26.15 19.35
CA ASN A 505 -10.66 26.68 19.53
C ASN A 505 -11.27 26.95 18.17
#